data_7bf745ee0afe46727173feb4aaee7efd
#
_entry.id   7bf745ee0afe46727173feb4aaee7efd
#
_cell.length_a   1.000
_cell.length_b   1.000
_cell.length_c   1.000
_cell.angle_alpha   90.00
_cell.angle_beta   90.00
_cell.angle_gamma   90.00
#
_symmetry.space_group_name_H-M   'P 1'
#
loop_
_entity.id
_entity.type
_entity.pdbx_description
1 polymer ?
#
loop_
_entity_poly.entity_id
_entity_poly.type
_entity_poly.pdbx_seq_one_letter_code
_entity_poly.pdbx_strand_id
1 'polypeptide(L)'
;MDMPHLASQPPQNKSKIVKGLLIVFTLTLLSSFGMALFSNLTGGFSAVIDSEDIELIQLEKPESGAPLAVMHTTCGDMTFVLYPEQCPETVAAFCKLAEEGYYNDTYVFHVEPQIFFSGGGKNPDGTLSEQDAADSRERIPQEITPKLWPFRGALCALETKTEGGFWKTLTKTRDTFTGSRFLVVDTVEMTDEMIQGLQSVEDEGLLKVGDALIEHGGIPNYSQQIAIFGQLQEGFEVLDAITDAKITGEGEQKKPAEDIRITRIDITKVP
;
A
#
# COMPACT_ATOMS: atom_id res chain seq x y z
N MET A 1 -14.91 -65.61 -49.08
CA MET A 1 -15.48 -64.35 -48.57
C MET A 1 -14.48 -63.76 -47.60
N ASP A 2 -13.56 -62.94 -48.12
CA ASP A 2 -12.47 -62.39 -47.35
C ASP A 2 -12.95 -61.04 -46.78
N MET A 3 -12.78 -60.87 -45.49
CA MET A 3 -13.01 -59.59 -44.85
C MET A 3 -11.73 -58.72 -44.93
N PRO A 4 -11.84 -57.45 -45.27
CA PRO A 4 -10.67 -56.61 -45.36
C PRO A 4 -10.14 -56.22 -43.98
N HIS A 5 -8.84 -56.39 -43.78
CA HIS A 5 -8.09 -55.94 -42.63
C HIS A 5 -8.17 -54.41 -42.49
N LEU A 6 -8.72 -53.91 -41.39
CA LEU A 6 -8.58 -52.52 -40.97
C LEU A 6 -7.12 -52.26 -40.54
N ALA A 7 -6.44 -51.45 -41.34
CA ALA A 7 -5.12 -50.95 -40.99
C ALA A 7 -5.21 -50.03 -39.76
N SER A 8 -4.53 -50.46 -38.69
CA SER A 8 -4.37 -49.65 -37.47
C SER A 8 -3.55 -48.40 -37.77
N GLN A 9 -4.10 -47.22 -37.48
CA GLN A 9 -3.37 -45.95 -37.53
C GLN A 9 -2.25 -45.98 -36.47
N PRO A 10 -1.07 -45.38 -36.78
CA PRO A 10 0.02 -45.30 -35.84
C PRO A 10 -0.34 -44.40 -34.66
N PRO A 11 0.17 -44.71 -33.43
CA PRO A 11 -0.19 -43.96 -32.24
C PRO A 11 0.34 -42.52 -32.37
N GLN A 12 -0.57 -41.59 -32.45
CA GLN A 12 -0.26 -40.19 -32.39
C GLN A 12 0.47 -39.90 -31.07
N ASN A 13 1.59 -39.22 -31.17
CA ASN A 13 2.53 -38.97 -30.08
C ASN A 13 1.92 -38.02 -29.03
N LYS A 14 0.97 -38.57 -28.21
CA LYS A 14 0.25 -37.84 -27.14
C LYS A 14 1.17 -37.06 -26.20
N SER A 15 2.43 -37.51 -26.04
CA SER A 15 3.43 -36.87 -25.20
C SER A 15 3.89 -35.51 -25.73
N LYS A 16 4.00 -35.32 -27.06
CA LYS A 16 4.37 -34.02 -27.65
C LYS A 16 3.23 -33.01 -27.61
N ILE A 17 1.99 -33.47 -27.76
CA ILE A 17 0.79 -32.63 -27.67
C ILE A 17 0.60 -32.17 -26.21
N VAL A 18 0.78 -33.06 -25.23
CA VAL A 18 0.67 -32.71 -23.79
C VAL A 18 1.79 -31.76 -23.37
N LYS A 19 3.03 -31.96 -23.86
CA LYS A 19 4.14 -31.01 -23.58
C LYS A 19 3.88 -29.64 -24.21
N GLY A 20 3.38 -29.59 -25.44
CA GLY A 20 3.02 -28.33 -26.11
C GLY A 20 1.88 -27.60 -25.39
N LEU A 21 0.84 -28.30 -24.93
CA LEU A 21 -0.23 -27.74 -24.13
C LEU A 21 0.23 -27.25 -22.77
N LEU A 22 1.18 -27.97 -22.13
CA LEU A 22 1.75 -27.54 -20.85
C LEU A 22 2.59 -26.27 -21.00
N ILE A 23 3.37 -26.14 -22.06
CA ILE A 23 4.17 -24.94 -22.36
C ILE A 23 3.27 -23.74 -22.66
N VAL A 24 2.20 -23.92 -23.44
CA VAL A 24 1.24 -22.84 -23.72
C VAL A 24 0.49 -22.45 -22.44
N PHE A 25 0.12 -23.40 -21.60
CA PHE A 25 -0.55 -23.13 -20.31
C PHE A 25 0.37 -22.42 -19.31
N THR A 26 1.65 -22.78 -19.25
CA THR A 26 2.63 -22.08 -18.40
C THR A 26 2.95 -20.68 -18.93
N LEU A 27 3.04 -20.47 -20.24
CA LEU A 27 3.22 -19.15 -20.86
C LEU A 27 1.99 -18.26 -20.66
N THR A 28 0.77 -18.80 -20.74
CA THR A 28 -0.45 -18.04 -20.45
C THR A 28 -0.61 -17.75 -18.96
N LEU A 29 -0.20 -18.64 -18.05
CA LEU A 29 -0.14 -18.39 -16.61
C LEU A 29 0.91 -17.32 -16.28
N LEU A 30 2.10 -17.38 -16.88
CA LEU A 30 3.15 -16.38 -16.69
C LEU A 30 2.75 -15.00 -17.25
N SER A 31 2.08 -14.96 -18.42
CA SER A 31 1.57 -13.69 -18.98
C SER A 31 0.37 -13.16 -18.20
N SER A 32 -0.52 -14.02 -17.70
CA SER A 32 -1.63 -13.59 -16.83
C SER A 32 -1.17 -13.22 -15.43
N PHE A 33 -0.10 -13.83 -14.92
CA PHE A 33 0.51 -13.44 -13.63
C PHE A 33 1.30 -12.12 -13.78
N GLY A 34 2.03 -11.92 -14.87
CA GLY A 34 2.68 -10.65 -15.21
C GLY A 34 1.65 -9.53 -15.41
N MET A 35 0.53 -9.81 -16.08
CA MET A 35 -0.57 -8.86 -16.26
C MET A 35 -1.34 -8.63 -14.95
N ALA A 36 -1.45 -9.63 -14.06
CA ALA A 36 -2.06 -9.48 -12.74
C ALA A 36 -1.14 -8.69 -11.79
N LEU A 37 0.17 -8.88 -11.84
CA LEU A 37 1.17 -8.07 -11.14
C LEU A 37 1.15 -6.63 -11.67
N PHE A 38 1.12 -6.44 -12.98
CA PHE A 38 1.00 -5.12 -13.60
C PHE A 38 -0.34 -4.46 -13.28
N SER A 39 -1.46 -5.20 -13.34
CA SER A 39 -2.78 -4.72 -12.91
C SER A 39 -2.85 -4.41 -11.41
N ASN A 40 -2.12 -5.14 -10.56
CA ASN A 40 -2.00 -4.83 -9.14
C ASN A 40 -1.04 -3.67 -8.87
N LEU A 41 0.03 -3.52 -9.65
CA LEU A 41 0.93 -2.36 -9.60
C LEU A 41 0.23 -1.08 -10.05
N THR A 42 -0.70 -1.16 -11.00
CA THR A 42 -1.47 -0.01 -11.52
C THR A 42 -2.88 0.10 -10.91
N GLY A 43 -3.19 -0.71 -9.88
CA GLY A 43 -4.44 -0.63 -9.13
C GLY A 43 -5.73 -0.95 -9.90
N GLY A 44 -5.63 -1.59 -11.08
CA GLY A 44 -6.79 -1.83 -11.94
C GLY A 44 -7.48 -0.53 -12.41
N PHE A 45 -6.90 0.63 -12.11
CA PHE A 45 -7.30 1.91 -12.65
C PHE A 45 -6.69 2.05 -14.04
N SER A 46 -7.55 2.25 -15.03
CA SER A 46 -7.16 2.67 -16.38
C SER A 46 -6.73 4.16 -16.47
N ALA A 47 -6.19 4.71 -15.39
CA ALA A 47 -5.35 5.89 -15.52
C ALA A 47 -4.02 5.39 -16.06
N VAL A 48 -3.79 5.58 -17.34
CA VAL A 48 -2.45 5.41 -17.93
C VAL A 48 -1.57 6.40 -17.18
N ILE A 49 -0.72 5.87 -16.26
CA ILE A 49 0.31 6.70 -15.64
C ILE A 49 1.24 7.08 -16.77
N ASP A 50 1.37 8.37 -17.04
CA ASP A 50 2.40 8.84 -17.92
C ASP A 50 3.74 8.66 -17.21
N SER A 51 4.61 7.84 -17.78
CA SER A 51 5.91 7.56 -17.18
C SER A 51 6.80 8.80 -17.08
N GLU A 52 6.52 9.83 -17.88
CA GLU A 52 7.20 11.13 -17.81
C GLU A 52 6.83 11.89 -16.52
N ASP A 53 5.67 11.61 -15.91
CA ASP A 53 5.22 12.22 -14.66
C ASP A 53 5.75 11.50 -13.39
N ILE A 54 6.45 10.36 -13.57
CA ILE A 54 6.99 9.60 -12.44
C ILE A 54 8.21 10.29 -11.86
N GLU A 55 8.07 10.73 -10.62
CA GLU A 55 9.14 11.28 -9.80
C GLU A 55 9.25 10.47 -8.50
N LEU A 56 10.45 10.36 -7.94
CA LEU A 56 10.71 9.64 -6.68
C LEU A 56 11.08 10.63 -5.58
N ILE A 57 10.24 11.66 -5.40
CA ILE A 57 10.50 12.79 -4.49
C ILE A 57 10.71 12.37 -3.02
N GLN A 58 10.18 11.18 -2.65
CA GLN A 58 10.36 10.62 -1.31
C GLN A 58 11.82 10.21 -1.01
N LEU A 59 12.61 9.95 -2.04
CA LEU A 59 14.02 9.57 -1.93
C LEU A 59 14.97 10.79 -1.99
N GLU A 60 14.42 11.97 -2.22
CA GLU A 60 15.17 13.20 -2.22
C GLU A 60 15.26 13.80 -0.80
N LYS A 61 16.29 14.63 -0.59
CA LYS A 61 16.40 15.35 0.67
C LYS A 61 15.27 16.38 0.76
N PRO A 62 14.54 16.43 1.90
CA PRO A 62 13.49 17.41 2.07
C PRO A 62 14.01 18.86 1.96
N GLU A 63 13.24 19.72 1.29
CA GLU A 63 13.57 21.12 1.13
C GLU A 63 13.39 21.89 2.45
N SER A 64 14.17 22.96 2.64
CA SER A 64 14.01 23.86 3.78
C SER A 64 12.60 24.47 3.79
N GLY A 65 11.95 24.44 4.93
CA GLY A 65 10.57 24.91 5.09
C GLY A 65 9.48 23.85 4.80
N ALA A 66 9.84 22.69 4.28
CA ALA A 66 8.89 21.59 4.09
C ALA A 66 8.24 21.19 5.44
N PRO A 67 6.93 20.91 5.49
CA PRO A 67 6.27 20.56 6.73
C PRO A 67 6.72 19.18 7.22
N LEU A 68 6.96 19.09 8.53
CA LEU A 68 7.31 17.87 9.23
C LEU A 68 6.24 17.51 10.26
N ALA A 69 5.97 16.22 10.39
CA ALA A 69 5.21 15.66 11.51
C ALA A 69 6.15 14.84 12.39
N VAL A 70 6.31 15.24 13.64
CA VAL A 70 7.02 14.47 14.67
C VAL A 70 6.00 13.68 15.46
N MET A 71 5.94 12.38 15.21
CA MET A 71 5.03 11.44 15.87
C MET A 71 5.73 10.84 17.08
N HIS A 72 5.26 11.21 18.27
CA HIS A 72 5.74 10.66 19.54
C HIS A 72 4.93 9.43 19.89
N THR A 73 5.59 8.31 20.11
CA THR A 73 4.94 7.05 20.50
C THR A 73 5.53 6.51 21.80
N THR A 74 4.87 5.50 22.36
CA THR A 74 5.42 4.77 23.52
C THR A 74 6.66 3.93 23.16
N CYS A 75 6.98 3.76 21.87
CA CYS A 75 8.17 3.06 21.38
C CYS A 75 9.31 4.02 21.02
N GLY A 76 9.05 5.33 20.92
CA GLY A 76 9.99 6.35 20.47
C GLY A 76 9.37 7.34 19.50
N ASP A 77 10.21 8.18 18.90
CA ASP A 77 9.78 9.25 18.01
C ASP A 77 10.07 8.88 16.54
N MET A 78 9.17 9.28 15.66
CA MET A 78 9.30 9.16 14.20
C MET A 78 9.06 10.51 13.56
N THR A 79 9.95 10.94 12.64
CA THR A 79 9.83 12.22 11.94
C THR A 79 9.51 11.96 10.47
N PHE A 80 8.37 12.50 10.02
CA PHE A 80 7.90 12.39 8.64
C PHE A 80 7.94 13.74 7.94
N VAL A 81 8.44 13.80 6.70
CA VAL A 81 8.16 14.91 5.80
C VAL A 81 6.77 14.72 5.21
N LEU A 82 6.01 15.81 5.06
CA LEU A 82 4.68 15.80 4.47
C LEU A 82 4.69 16.43 3.08
N TYR A 83 3.78 16.00 2.20
CA TYR A 83 3.71 16.41 0.79
C TYR A 83 2.41 17.18 0.47
N PRO A 84 2.26 18.44 0.94
CA PRO A 84 1.02 19.22 0.73
C PRO A 84 0.77 19.62 -0.72
N GLU A 85 1.77 19.60 -1.60
CA GLU A 85 1.60 19.87 -3.02
C GLU A 85 0.97 18.67 -3.76
N GLN A 86 1.26 17.45 -3.30
CA GLN A 86 0.76 16.21 -3.88
C GLN A 86 -0.55 15.76 -3.27
N CYS A 87 -0.75 16.01 -1.96
CA CYS A 87 -1.92 15.60 -1.19
C CYS A 87 -2.43 16.76 -0.30
N PRO A 88 -2.90 17.89 -0.90
CA PRO A 88 -3.24 19.10 -0.15
C PRO A 88 -4.34 18.91 0.88
N GLU A 89 -5.42 18.20 0.53
CA GLU A 89 -6.55 18.00 1.43
C GLU A 89 -6.20 17.02 2.55
N THR A 90 -5.50 15.93 2.24
CA THR A 90 -5.07 14.92 3.20
C THR A 90 -4.09 15.50 4.22
N VAL A 91 -3.07 16.23 3.74
CA VAL A 91 -2.07 16.86 4.62
C VAL A 91 -2.73 17.94 5.49
N ALA A 92 -3.61 18.80 4.93
CA ALA A 92 -4.30 19.81 5.70
C ALA A 92 -5.17 19.21 6.82
N ALA A 93 -5.92 18.15 6.52
CA ALA A 93 -6.75 17.46 7.51
C ALA A 93 -5.90 16.79 8.60
N PHE A 94 -4.81 16.11 8.21
CA PHE A 94 -3.88 15.49 9.17
C PHE A 94 -3.25 16.53 10.11
N CYS A 95 -2.71 17.63 9.56
CA CYS A 95 -2.12 18.71 10.36
C CYS A 95 -3.15 19.33 11.32
N LYS A 96 -4.36 19.62 10.84
CA LYS A 96 -5.44 20.15 11.68
C LYS A 96 -5.76 19.22 12.85
N LEU A 97 -5.92 17.92 12.61
CA LEU A 97 -6.16 16.92 13.65
C LEU A 97 -5.00 16.83 14.65
N ALA A 98 -3.76 16.93 14.17
CA ALA A 98 -2.59 16.94 15.03
C ALA A 98 -2.56 18.18 15.95
N GLU A 99 -2.77 19.38 15.37
CA GLU A 99 -2.81 20.66 16.09
C GLU A 99 -3.95 20.73 17.13
N GLU A 100 -5.11 20.12 16.81
CA GLU A 100 -6.26 20.00 17.73
C GLU A 100 -6.02 18.93 18.82
N GLY A 101 -4.90 18.21 18.78
CA GLY A 101 -4.57 17.15 19.73
C GLY A 101 -5.41 15.88 19.56
N TYR A 102 -6.03 15.68 18.40
CA TYR A 102 -6.83 14.49 18.12
C TYR A 102 -6.03 13.20 18.33
N TYR A 103 -4.76 13.20 17.90
CA TYR A 103 -3.90 12.02 17.97
C TYR A 103 -3.35 11.73 19.37
N ASN A 104 -3.59 12.61 20.36
CA ASN A 104 -3.11 12.40 21.71
C ASN A 104 -3.74 11.14 22.32
N ASP A 105 -2.89 10.22 22.77
CA ASP A 105 -3.25 8.92 23.34
C ASP A 105 -4.07 8.00 22.44
N THR A 106 -3.96 8.17 21.11
CA THR A 106 -4.53 7.23 20.13
C THR A 106 -3.70 5.95 20.06
N TYR A 107 -4.27 4.91 19.48
CA TYR A 107 -3.69 3.58 19.45
C TYR A 107 -3.02 3.29 18.09
N VAL A 108 -1.94 2.49 18.15
CA VAL A 108 -1.58 1.58 17.07
C VAL A 108 -2.53 0.39 17.20
N PHE A 109 -3.53 0.34 16.34
CA PHE A 109 -4.65 -0.59 16.48
C PHE A 109 -4.53 -1.84 15.61
N HIS A 110 -3.61 -1.83 14.65
CA HIS A 110 -3.31 -2.98 13.80
C HIS A 110 -1.82 -3.04 13.49
N VAL A 111 -1.26 -4.25 13.51
CA VAL A 111 0.11 -4.53 13.08
C VAL A 111 0.10 -5.76 12.19
N GLU A 112 0.55 -5.61 10.96
CA GLU A 112 0.96 -6.74 10.14
C GLU A 112 2.48 -6.88 10.29
N PRO A 113 2.96 -7.93 10.97
CA PRO A 113 4.37 -8.03 11.38
C PRO A 113 5.34 -7.81 10.23
N GLN A 114 6.30 -6.91 10.44
CA GLN A 114 7.35 -6.55 9.46
C GLN A 114 6.83 -6.00 8.12
N ILE A 115 5.53 -5.67 8.03
CA ILE A 115 4.93 -5.19 6.78
C ILE A 115 4.40 -3.77 6.94
N PHE A 116 3.58 -3.52 7.96
CA PHE A 116 3.06 -2.19 8.28
C PHE A 116 2.38 -2.15 9.65
N PHE A 117 2.14 -0.95 10.15
CA PHE A 117 1.19 -0.74 11.23
C PHE A 117 0.15 0.32 10.88
N SER A 118 -1.03 0.25 11.51
CA SER A 118 -2.08 1.27 11.39
C SER A 118 -2.29 1.97 12.73
N GLY A 119 -2.42 3.29 12.67
CA GLY A 119 -2.52 4.16 13.85
C GLY A 119 -3.58 5.25 13.70
N GLY A 120 -3.72 6.07 14.76
CA GLY A 120 -4.65 7.19 14.81
C GLY A 120 -6.07 6.80 15.20
N GLY A 121 -6.29 5.57 15.68
CA GLY A 121 -7.57 5.12 16.21
C GLY A 121 -7.76 5.52 17.68
N LYS A 122 -8.94 6.05 18.03
CA LYS A 122 -9.33 6.34 19.43
C LYS A 122 -9.58 5.06 20.23
N ASN A 123 -9.99 4.00 19.55
CA ASN A 123 -10.24 2.70 20.14
C ASN A 123 -9.10 1.72 19.80
N PRO A 124 -8.77 0.78 20.70
CA PRO A 124 -7.68 -0.18 20.50
C PRO A 124 -7.93 -1.22 19.40
N ASP A 125 -9.13 -1.29 18.85
CA ASP A 125 -9.53 -2.11 17.71
C ASP A 125 -9.66 -1.30 16.41
N GLY A 126 -9.30 0.00 16.43
CA GLY A 126 -9.38 0.90 15.29
C GLY A 126 -10.79 1.30 14.86
N THR A 127 -11.82 0.90 15.61
CA THR A 127 -13.17 1.36 15.33
C THR A 127 -13.27 2.86 15.57
N LEU A 128 -14.01 3.55 14.70
CA LEU A 128 -14.32 4.96 14.88
C LEU A 128 -15.40 5.10 15.95
N SER A 129 -15.24 6.07 16.85
CA SER A 129 -16.33 6.46 17.74
C SER A 129 -17.49 7.06 16.94
N GLU A 130 -18.71 7.12 17.51
CA GLU A 130 -19.83 7.81 16.86
C GLU A 130 -19.51 9.28 16.56
N GLN A 131 -18.70 9.91 17.40
CA GLN A 131 -18.26 11.29 17.21
C GLN A 131 -17.24 11.39 16.08
N ASP A 132 -16.26 10.48 16.01
CA ASP A 132 -15.29 10.41 14.91
C ASP A 132 -15.97 10.09 13.59
N ALA A 133 -16.95 9.18 13.57
CA ALA A 133 -17.76 8.89 12.39
C ALA A 133 -18.60 10.10 11.95
N ALA A 134 -18.99 10.97 12.89
CA ALA A 134 -19.69 12.21 12.59
C ALA A 134 -18.77 13.34 12.13
N ASP A 135 -17.55 13.39 12.65
CA ASP A 135 -16.54 14.41 12.33
C ASP A 135 -15.72 14.06 11.08
N SER A 136 -15.71 12.79 10.68
CA SER A 136 -15.20 12.37 9.35
C SER A 136 -16.08 12.86 8.18
N ARG A 137 -16.83 13.91 8.38
CA ARG A 137 -17.76 14.50 7.40
C ARG A 137 -17.09 15.16 6.22
N GLU A 138 -15.86 15.58 6.36
CA GLU A 138 -15.06 16.02 5.23
C GLU A 138 -14.54 14.75 4.53
N ARG A 139 -15.29 14.28 3.55
CA ARG A 139 -14.90 13.18 2.69
C ARG A 139 -13.77 13.64 1.80
N ILE A 140 -12.54 13.34 2.20
CA ILE A 140 -11.37 13.67 1.40
C ILE A 140 -11.25 12.59 0.32
N PRO A 141 -11.28 12.96 -0.97
CA PRO A 141 -11.04 12.00 -2.03
C PRO A 141 -9.62 11.43 -1.90
N GLN A 142 -9.41 10.23 -2.41
CA GLN A 142 -8.04 9.69 -2.48
C GLN A 142 -7.18 10.55 -3.42
N GLU A 143 -6.15 11.17 -2.85
CA GLU A 143 -5.17 11.95 -3.58
C GLU A 143 -3.99 11.06 -4.00
N ILE A 144 -4.16 10.36 -5.12
CA ILE A 144 -3.13 9.47 -5.68
C ILE A 144 -2.36 10.21 -6.77
N THR A 145 -1.04 10.11 -6.74
CA THR A 145 -0.13 10.80 -7.64
C THR A 145 1.01 9.88 -8.09
N PRO A 146 1.53 10.01 -9.32
CA PRO A 146 2.69 9.22 -9.78
C PRO A 146 4.02 9.66 -9.16
N LYS A 147 4.02 10.62 -8.22
CA LYS A 147 5.21 11.12 -7.52
C LYS A 147 5.44 10.47 -6.16
N LEU A 148 4.44 9.73 -5.63
CA LEU A 148 4.48 9.11 -4.31
C LEU A 148 4.20 7.61 -4.40
N TRP A 149 5.11 6.83 -3.82
CA TRP A 149 5.14 5.38 -3.91
C TRP A 149 5.24 4.74 -2.52
N PRO A 150 4.75 3.50 -2.33
CA PRO A 150 4.70 2.86 -1.01
C PRO A 150 6.06 2.31 -0.58
N PHE A 151 7.06 3.18 -0.54
CA PHE A 151 8.39 2.86 0.00
C PHE A 151 8.32 2.64 1.50
N ARG A 152 9.34 1.98 2.04
CA ARG A 152 9.50 1.84 3.49
C ARG A 152 9.47 3.21 4.16
N GLY A 153 8.62 3.34 5.18
CA GLY A 153 8.39 4.62 5.88
C GLY A 153 7.32 5.50 5.23
N ALA A 154 6.65 5.08 4.15
CA ALA A 154 5.54 5.86 3.59
C ALA A 154 4.40 5.98 4.60
N LEU A 155 3.92 7.22 4.81
CA LEU A 155 2.75 7.53 5.62
C LEU A 155 1.55 7.65 4.70
N CYS A 156 0.59 6.74 4.87
CA CYS A 156 -0.54 6.55 3.97
C CYS A 156 -1.86 6.84 4.69
N ALA A 157 -2.80 7.46 4.00
CA ALA A 157 -4.14 7.69 4.52
C ALA A 157 -4.96 6.39 4.44
N LEU A 158 -5.48 5.92 5.57
CA LEU A 158 -6.29 4.72 5.61
C LEU A 158 -7.71 5.01 5.13
N GLU A 159 -8.15 4.24 4.15
CA GLU A 159 -9.50 4.37 3.61
C GLU A 159 -10.58 3.86 4.56
N THR A 160 -11.68 4.58 4.60
CA THR A 160 -12.94 4.09 5.15
C THR A 160 -13.90 3.81 3.98
N LYS A 161 -14.33 2.56 3.86
CA LYS A 161 -15.32 2.16 2.85
C LYS A 161 -16.71 2.43 3.41
N THR A 162 -17.52 3.23 2.70
CA THR A 162 -18.95 3.31 3.00
C THR A 162 -19.63 2.06 2.47
N GLU A 163 -20.48 1.42 3.27
CA GLU A 163 -21.34 0.35 2.79
C GLU A 163 -22.18 0.86 1.61
N GLY A 164 -21.88 0.39 0.42
CA GLY A 164 -22.59 0.72 -0.80
C GLY A 164 -23.87 -0.09 -0.89
N GLY A 165 -25.03 0.55 -1.10
CA GLY A 165 -26.24 -0.14 -1.48
C GLY A 165 -26.05 -0.89 -2.82
N PHE A 166 -26.97 -1.83 -3.11
CA PHE A 166 -26.97 -2.70 -4.30
C PHE A 166 -26.54 -2.00 -5.62
N TRP A 167 -26.97 -0.76 -5.85
CA TRP A 167 -26.64 0.02 -7.04
C TRP A 167 -25.17 0.47 -7.07
N LYS A 168 -24.55 0.79 -5.94
CA LYS A 168 -23.13 1.16 -5.86
C LYS A 168 -22.22 -0.06 -6.09
N THR A 169 -22.66 -1.24 -5.64
CA THR A 169 -21.97 -2.51 -5.92
C THR A 169 -22.02 -2.84 -7.42
N LEU A 170 -23.14 -2.55 -8.10
CA LEU A 170 -23.30 -2.81 -9.51
C LEU A 170 -22.48 -1.85 -10.41
N THR A 171 -22.33 -0.59 -10.01
CA THR A 171 -21.58 0.44 -10.75
C THR A 171 -20.09 0.46 -10.43
N LYS A 172 -19.62 -0.37 -9.49
CA LYS A 172 -18.25 -0.36 -8.95
C LYS A 172 -17.79 1.01 -8.42
N THR A 173 -18.70 1.95 -8.21
CA THR A 173 -18.41 3.23 -7.58
C THR A 173 -18.32 3.01 -6.08
N ARG A 174 -17.11 2.88 -5.56
CA ARG A 174 -16.84 2.88 -4.13
C ARG A 174 -16.56 4.31 -3.74
N ASP A 175 -17.44 4.92 -2.94
CA ASP A 175 -17.10 6.17 -2.25
C ASP A 175 -16.12 5.78 -1.13
N THR A 176 -14.84 5.84 -1.42
CA THR A 176 -13.78 5.73 -0.43
C THR A 176 -13.42 7.14 0.02
N PHE A 177 -13.26 7.32 1.30
CA PHE A 177 -12.78 8.57 1.88
C PHE A 177 -11.70 8.28 2.90
N THR A 178 -10.77 9.19 3.02
CA THR A 178 -9.76 9.16 4.07
C THR A 178 -10.27 9.91 5.30
N GLY A 179 -9.88 9.45 6.48
CA GLY A 179 -10.24 10.06 7.75
C GLY A 179 -9.01 10.29 8.62
N SER A 180 -9.18 10.17 9.92
CA SER A 180 -8.08 10.37 10.90
C SER A 180 -7.06 9.23 10.95
N ARG A 181 -7.43 8.03 10.48
CA ARG A 181 -6.58 6.84 10.59
C ARG A 181 -5.57 6.79 9.45
N PHE A 182 -4.40 6.32 9.76
CA PHE A 182 -3.29 6.19 8.81
C PHE A 182 -2.59 4.84 8.96
N LEU A 183 -1.73 4.55 8.00
CA LEU A 183 -0.86 3.38 7.95
C LEU A 183 0.56 3.85 7.67
N VAL A 184 1.53 3.22 8.34
CA VAL A 184 2.96 3.41 8.04
C VAL A 184 3.51 2.12 7.45
N VAL A 185 4.05 2.23 6.25
CA VAL A 185 4.62 1.11 5.50
C VAL A 185 5.97 0.72 6.12
N ASP A 186 6.18 -0.57 6.37
CA ASP A 186 7.50 -1.13 6.56
C ASP A 186 7.94 -1.80 5.25
N THR A 187 8.09 -3.11 5.19
CA THR A 187 8.50 -3.76 3.95
C THR A 187 7.87 -5.14 3.83
N VAL A 188 7.83 -5.68 2.62
CA VAL A 188 7.54 -7.10 2.40
C VAL A 188 8.83 -7.80 2.01
N GLU A 189 8.95 -9.06 2.39
CA GLU A 189 10.02 -9.91 1.88
C GLU A 189 9.87 -10.06 0.35
N MET A 190 10.84 -9.55 -0.40
CA MET A 190 10.83 -9.63 -1.86
C MET A 190 11.26 -11.02 -2.31
N THR A 191 10.32 -11.80 -2.86
CA THR A 191 10.66 -13.08 -3.49
C THR A 191 11.35 -12.87 -4.85
N ASP A 192 12.09 -13.87 -5.31
CA ASP A 192 12.74 -13.82 -6.64
C ASP A 192 11.73 -13.54 -7.76
N GLU A 193 10.50 -14.09 -7.65
CA GLU A 193 9.42 -13.82 -8.61
C GLU A 193 8.95 -12.37 -8.58
N MET A 194 8.87 -11.76 -7.40
CA MET A 194 8.50 -10.34 -7.26
C MET A 194 9.59 -9.45 -7.86
N ILE A 195 10.85 -9.72 -7.57
CA ILE A 195 12.00 -8.99 -8.11
C ILE A 195 12.00 -9.09 -9.65
N GLN A 196 11.89 -10.30 -10.19
CA GLN A 196 11.82 -10.51 -11.64
C GLN A 196 10.60 -9.78 -12.25
N GLY A 197 9.45 -9.80 -11.59
CA GLY A 197 8.24 -9.09 -12.02
C GLY A 197 8.48 -7.57 -12.12
N LEU A 198 9.06 -6.98 -11.08
CA LEU A 198 9.37 -5.55 -11.05
C LEU A 198 10.41 -5.14 -12.12
N GLN A 199 11.42 -5.99 -12.35
CA GLN A 199 12.49 -5.76 -13.33
C GLN A 199 12.11 -6.10 -14.79
N SER A 200 10.99 -6.79 -15.00
CA SER A 200 10.50 -7.14 -16.34
C SER A 200 9.60 -6.08 -16.98
N VAL A 201 9.37 -4.97 -16.30
CA VAL A 201 8.54 -3.87 -16.80
C VAL A 201 9.29 -3.13 -17.91
N GLU A 202 8.65 -2.95 -19.09
CA GLU A 202 9.27 -2.28 -20.23
C GLU A 202 9.29 -0.75 -20.10
N ASP A 203 8.41 -0.19 -19.29
CA ASP A 203 8.30 1.25 -19.05
C ASP A 203 9.43 1.73 -18.13
N GLU A 204 10.24 2.68 -18.59
CA GLU A 204 11.43 3.17 -17.88
C GLU A 204 11.07 3.86 -16.54
N GLY A 205 9.96 4.56 -16.45
CA GLY A 205 9.51 5.22 -15.23
C GLY A 205 9.10 4.20 -14.18
N LEU A 206 8.29 3.21 -14.56
CA LEU A 206 7.87 2.12 -13.68
C LEU A 206 9.04 1.20 -13.29
N LEU A 207 10.01 1.00 -14.18
CA LEU A 207 11.24 0.27 -13.88
C LEU A 207 12.03 0.97 -12.75
N LYS A 208 12.17 2.30 -12.80
CA LYS A 208 12.82 3.08 -11.73
C LYS A 208 12.09 2.91 -10.39
N VAL A 209 10.77 2.88 -10.40
CA VAL A 209 9.97 2.59 -9.19
C VAL A 209 10.25 1.18 -8.67
N GLY A 210 10.28 0.19 -9.57
CA GLY A 210 10.59 -1.20 -9.22
C GLY A 210 11.97 -1.35 -8.59
N ASP A 211 12.99 -0.76 -9.20
CA ASP A 211 14.36 -0.77 -8.67
C ASP A 211 14.44 -0.07 -7.31
N ALA A 212 13.75 1.07 -7.15
CA ALA A 212 13.71 1.79 -5.88
C ALA A 212 12.99 0.99 -4.76
N LEU A 213 11.89 0.27 -5.08
CA LEU A 213 11.23 -0.63 -4.14
C LEU A 213 12.12 -1.81 -3.71
N ILE A 214 12.93 -2.34 -4.63
CA ILE A 214 13.90 -3.39 -4.32
C ILE A 214 15.02 -2.86 -3.42
N GLU A 215 15.51 -1.64 -3.67
CA GLU A 215 16.62 -1.04 -2.93
C GLU A 215 16.20 -0.54 -1.54
N HIS A 216 15.06 0.16 -1.46
CA HIS A 216 14.64 0.88 -0.25
C HIS A 216 13.57 0.15 0.56
N GLY A 217 13.02 -0.96 0.02
CA GLY A 217 11.90 -1.68 0.63
C GLY A 217 10.56 -0.99 0.39
N GLY A 218 9.50 -1.64 0.87
CA GLY A 218 8.13 -1.15 0.75
C GLY A 218 7.15 -2.24 0.36
N ILE A 219 5.95 -1.84 -0.08
CA ILE A 219 4.85 -2.74 -0.44
C ILE A 219 4.41 -2.48 -1.89
N PRO A 220 5.01 -3.15 -2.90
CA PRO A 220 4.68 -2.92 -4.32
C PRO A 220 3.18 -2.97 -4.63
N ASN A 221 2.44 -3.86 -3.96
CA ASN A 221 1.01 -4.05 -4.17
C ASN A 221 0.14 -2.83 -3.77
N TYR A 222 0.69 -1.88 -3.01
CA TYR A 222 -0.01 -0.64 -2.64
C TYR A 222 0.23 0.50 -3.62
N SER A 223 1.11 0.31 -4.62
CA SER A 223 1.40 1.30 -5.65
C SER A 223 0.12 1.76 -6.33
N GLN A 224 -0.13 3.07 -6.32
CA GLN A 224 -1.31 3.72 -6.91
C GLN A 224 -2.67 3.20 -6.38
N GLN A 225 -2.70 2.63 -5.19
CA GLN A 225 -3.92 2.12 -4.54
C GLN A 225 -4.27 2.83 -3.24
N ILE A 226 -3.34 3.57 -2.67
CA ILE A 226 -3.48 4.28 -1.40
C ILE A 226 -2.89 5.68 -1.51
N ALA A 227 -3.55 6.66 -0.89
CA ALA A 227 -3.02 8.02 -0.84
C ALA A 227 -1.84 8.06 0.13
N ILE A 228 -0.67 8.43 -0.39
CA ILE A 228 0.57 8.58 0.39
C ILE A 228 0.78 10.08 0.56
N PHE A 229 0.91 10.55 1.79
CA PHE A 229 1.00 11.98 2.09
C PHE A 229 2.22 12.37 2.91
N GLY A 230 3.06 11.41 3.28
CA GLY A 230 4.31 11.66 4.00
C GLY A 230 5.31 10.52 3.84
N GLN A 231 6.56 10.78 4.26
CA GLN A 231 7.67 9.84 4.23
C GLN A 231 8.51 9.96 5.48
N LEU A 232 8.79 8.84 6.15
CA LEU A 232 9.66 8.76 7.31
C LEU A 232 11.09 9.20 6.93
N GLN A 233 11.66 10.09 7.73
CA GLN A 233 13.02 10.58 7.58
C GLN A 233 13.92 10.09 8.72
N GLU A 234 13.38 10.03 9.94
CA GLU A 234 14.10 9.60 11.15
C GLU A 234 13.18 8.71 12.01
N GLY A 235 13.74 7.74 12.73
CA GLY A 235 13.00 6.82 13.60
C GLY A 235 12.62 5.50 12.92
N PHE A 236 13.40 5.02 11.95
CA PHE A 236 13.18 3.71 11.33
C PHE A 236 13.28 2.56 12.35
N GLU A 237 14.13 2.70 13.37
CA GLU A 237 14.24 1.75 14.48
C GLU A 237 12.96 1.71 15.33
N VAL A 238 12.19 2.80 15.38
CA VAL A 238 10.88 2.84 16.05
C VAL A 238 9.82 2.15 15.19
N LEU A 239 9.87 2.33 13.87
CA LEU A 239 9.03 1.60 12.93
C LEU A 239 9.24 0.08 13.10
N ASP A 240 10.52 -0.38 13.11
CA ASP A 240 10.87 -1.79 13.34
C ASP A 240 10.35 -2.28 14.70
N ALA A 241 10.54 -1.49 15.76
CA ALA A 241 10.08 -1.87 17.09
C ALA A 241 8.55 -2.04 17.17
N ILE A 242 7.81 -1.25 16.40
CA ILE A 242 6.34 -1.37 16.33
C ILE A 242 5.92 -2.57 15.49
N THR A 243 6.53 -2.79 14.32
CA THR A 243 6.16 -3.88 13.41
C THR A 243 6.67 -5.25 13.87
N ASP A 244 7.72 -5.29 14.71
CA ASP A 244 8.23 -6.50 15.38
C ASP A 244 7.54 -6.76 16.73
N ALA A 245 6.63 -5.88 17.18
CA ALA A 245 5.97 -6.04 18.45
C ALA A 245 5.18 -7.37 18.52
N LYS A 246 5.16 -7.98 19.69
CA LYS A 246 4.32 -9.16 19.91
C LYS A 246 2.86 -8.81 19.66
N ILE A 247 2.22 -9.58 18.79
CA ILE A 247 0.82 -9.37 18.40
C ILE A 247 -0.12 -10.36 19.10
N THR A 248 -1.40 -9.98 19.14
CA THR A 248 -2.55 -10.81 19.51
C THR A 248 -3.66 -10.63 18.47
N GLY A 249 -4.57 -11.60 18.37
CA GLY A 249 -5.60 -11.61 17.33
C GLY A 249 -5.14 -12.26 16.04
N GLU A 250 -6.06 -12.37 15.09
CA GLU A 250 -5.83 -12.98 13.77
C GLU A 250 -6.43 -12.10 12.66
N GLY A 251 -5.87 -12.18 11.45
CA GLY A 251 -6.34 -11.43 10.29
C GLY A 251 -6.37 -9.91 10.54
N GLU A 252 -7.49 -9.26 10.25
CA GLU A 252 -7.68 -7.81 10.45
C GLU A 252 -7.71 -7.37 11.92
N GLN A 253 -7.77 -8.32 12.86
CA GLN A 253 -7.77 -8.05 14.31
C GLN A 253 -6.38 -8.18 14.95
N LYS A 254 -5.32 -8.35 14.15
CA LYS A 254 -3.94 -8.36 14.64
C LYS A 254 -3.59 -7.01 15.25
N LYS A 255 -3.29 -6.97 16.52
CA LYS A 255 -2.87 -5.76 17.23
C LYS A 255 -1.73 -6.06 18.20
N PRO A 256 -0.99 -5.04 18.65
CA PRO A 256 0.02 -5.22 19.67
C PRO A 256 -0.57 -5.91 20.91
N ALA A 257 0.17 -6.87 21.48
CA ALA A 257 -0.24 -7.56 22.71
C ALA A 257 -0.22 -6.62 23.93
N GLU A 258 0.67 -5.63 23.93
CA GLU A 258 0.71 -4.49 24.83
C GLU A 258 0.38 -3.23 24.04
N ASP A 259 -0.47 -2.35 24.60
CA ASP A 259 -0.91 -1.15 23.89
C ASP A 259 0.27 -0.27 23.51
N ILE A 260 0.47 -0.06 22.22
CA ILE A 260 1.35 0.96 21.69
C ILE A 260 0.49 2.20 21.40
N ARG A 261 0.92 3.36 21.90
CA ARG A 261 0.17 4.61 21.78
C ARG A 261 0.97 5.66 21.06
N ILE A 262 0.25 6.46 20.29
CA ILE A 262 0.71 7.74 19.78
C ILE A 262 0.38 8.75 20.87
N THR A 263 1.39 9.27 21.54
CA THR A 263 1.20 10.18 22.67
C THR A 263 0.83 11.58 22.22
N ARG A 264 1.39 12.03 21.06
CA ARG A 264 1.04 13.25 20.33
C ARG A 264 1.71 13.26 18.96
N ILE A 265 1.27 14.20 18.11
CA ILE A 265 1.94 14.53 16.85
C ILE A 265 2.16 16.04 16.82
N ASP A 266 3.41 16.47 16.66
CA ASP A 266 3.79 17.88 16.56
C ASP A 266 4.06 18.22 15.10
N ILE A 267 3.46 19.30 14.60
CA ILE A 267 3.71 19.81 13.25
C ILE A 267 4.78 20.91 13.31
N THR A 268 5.82 20.73 12.53
CA THR A 268 6.97 21.64 12.46
C THR A 268 7.45 21.80 11.01
N LYS A 269 8.67 22.28 10.78
CA LYS A 269 9.23 22.47 9.43
C LYS A 269 10.69 22.08 9.41
N VAL A 270 11.14 21.64 8.23
CA VAL A 270 12.57 21.46 7.95
C VAL A 270 13.29 22.79 8.15
N PRO A 271 14.39 22.82 8.92
CA PRO A 271 15.18 24.03 9.15
C PRO A 271 15.72 24.69 7.88
#